data_fcd9b34706789e2bc5caff06e3b86e90
#
_entry.id   fcd9b34706789e2bc5caff06e3b86e90
#
_cell.length_a   1.000
_cell.length_b   1.000
_cell.length_c   1.000
_cell.angle_alpha   90.00
_cell.angle_beta   90.00
_cell.angle_gamma   90.00
#
_symmetry.space_group_name_H-M   'P 1'
#
loop_
_entity.id
_entity.type
_entity.pdbx_description
1 polymer ?
#
loop_
_entity_poly.entity_id
_entity_poly.type
_entity_poly.pdbx_seq_one_letter_code
_entity_poly.pdbx_strand_id
1 'polypeptide(L)'
;MSADDDNIKQGDAPEHGVAVKTRVNTKKPSMYKVLMLNDDYTPMEFVIQVLESFYNKAHEEATQIMLHVHQKGVGTCGVYTYEIAETKVNQTMDLAQQHQHPLQCTIEKV
;
A
#
# COMPACT_ATOMS: atom_id res chain seq x y z
N MET A 1 5.37 -33.95 17.72
CA MET A 1 4.75 -33.55 17.05
C MET A 1 4.77 -33.13 16.36
N SER A 2 5.21 -33.10 16.74
CA SER A 2 4.78 -32.46 15.96
C SER A 2 4.90 -32.18 15.17
N ALA A 3 5.21 -32.75 16.18
CA ALA A 3 4.76 -32.30 15.45
C ALA A 3 4.81 -31.94 14.55
N ASP A 4 5.04 -31.74 14.95
CA ASP A 4 4.75 -31.28 14.15
C ASP A 4 4.78 -30.90 13.36
N ASP A 5 4.97 -31.22 14.20
CA ASP A 5 4.58 -30.87 13.59
C ASP A 5 4.62 -30.52 12.82
N ASP A 6 4.77 -30.95 13.80
CA ASP A 6 4.33 -30.70 13.22
C ASP A 6 4.43 -30.53 12.35
N ASN A 7 4.52 -30.83 13.29
CA ASN A 7 4.10 -30.69 12.61
C ASN A 7 4.28 -30.73 11.71
N ILE A 8 4.57 -30.97 12.59
CA ILE A 8 4.16 -31.01 11.94
C ILE A 8 4.25 -31.13 10.97
N LYS A 9 4.46 -31.04 11.61
CA LYS A 9 4.07 -31.11 10.92
C LYS A 9 4.09 -31.11 9.95
N GLN A 10 4.40 -31.47 10.67
CA GLN A 10 4.12 -31.42 10.01
C GLN A 10 4.15 -31.52 8.84
N GLY A 11 5.09 -32.58 9.63
CA GLY A 11 4.53 -32.61 8.93
C GLY A 11 4.97 -32.94 7.96
N ASP A 12 5.10 -33.09 8.25
CA ASP A 12 4.91 -33.25 7.41
C ASP A 12 5.26 -33.65 6.33
N ALA A 13 5.64 -33.96 7.00
CA ALA A 13 5.23 -34.12 6.16
C ALA A 13 5.33 -34.57 5.19
N PRO A 14 5.68 -34.47 5.13
CA PRO A 14 5.26 -34.51 4.30
C PRO A 14 5.25 -34.85 3.48
N GLU A 15 5.56 -35.07 3.89
CA GLU A 15 5.04 -34.89 3.23
C GLU A 15 5.03 -34.71 2.37
N HIS A 16 5.44 -35.34 2.41
CA HIS A 16 5.04 -34.78 1.51
C HIS A 16 5.24 -34.45 0.84
N GLY A 17 5.76 -34.63 1.74
CA GLY A 17 5.45 -33.86 1.19
C GLY A 17 5.68 -33.51 0.52
N VAL A 18 5.95 -33.85 0.49
CA VAL A 18 5.85 -33.07 -0.18
C VAL A 18 5.89 -32.56 -0.81
N ALA A 19 6.23 -32.70 -0.73
CA ALA A 19 6.08 -31.77 -1.24
C ALA A 19 6.09 -31.19 -1.69
N VAL A 20 6.19 -31.33 -1.63
CA VAL A 20 6.15 -30.31 -2.03
C VAL A 20 6.46 -29.68 -2.29
N LYS A 21 6.80 -29.91 -2.18
CA LYS A 21 6.98 -28.95 -2.44
C LYS A 21 6.92 -28.35 -3.04
N THR A 22 6.92 -28.16 -2.90
CA THR A 22 6.73 -27.19 -3.41
C THR A 22 6.92 -26.57 -3.79
N ARG A 23 7.28 -26.75 -3.60
CA ARG A 23 7.49 -25.81 -3.93
C ARG A 23 7.15 -24.96 -4.33
N VAL A 24 6.79 -25.20 -4.06
CA VAL A 24 6.29 -24.02 -4.42
C VAL A 24 7.16 -22.93 -4.62
N ASN A 25 7.36 -22.56 -5.56
CA ASN A 25 8.15 -21.47 -5.71
C ASN A 25 7.36 -20.25 -5.76
N THR A 26 7.45 -19.53 -4.72
CA THR A 26 6.69 -18.34 -4.64
C THR A 26 7.41 -17.26 -5.38
N LYS A 27 6.79 -16.74 -6.36
CA LYS A 27 7.23 -15.51 -6.93
C LYS A 27 6.75 -14.37 -6.06
N LYS A 28 7.59 -13.38 -5.91
CA LYS A 28 7.17 -12.16 -5.24
C LYS A 28 6.11 -11.49 -6.09
N PRO A 29 5.02 -11.03 -5.49
CA PRO A 29 4.01 -10.29 -6.25
C PRO A 29 4.59 -8.98 -6.75
N SER A 30 4.06 -8.49 -7.84
CA SER A 30 4.39 -7.16 -8.33
C SER A 30 3.96 -6.12 -7.32
N MET A 31 4.77 -5.10 -7.16
CA MET A 31 4.48 -4.00 -6.26
C MET A 31 4.06 -2.76 -7.06
N TYR A 32 3.26 -1.93 -6.43
CA TYR A 32 2.68 -0.77 -7.09
C TYR A 32 2.82 0.45 -6.19
N LYS A 33 3.18 1.56 -6.79
CA LYS A 33 3.24 2.84 -6.10
C LYS A 33 1.88 3.51 -6.18
N VAL A 34 1.45 4.08 -5.07
CA VAL A 34 0.30 4.99 -5.08
C VAL A 34 0.86 6.39 -5.24
N LEU A 35 0.45 7.05 -6.29
CA LEU A 35 0.91 8.41 -6.62
C LEU A 35 -0.21 9.38 -6.35
N MET A 36 0.12 10.47 -5.68
CA MET A 36 -0.82 11.55 -5.41
C MET A 36 -0.49 12.70 -6.34
N LEU A 37 -1.52 13.26 -6.96
CA LEU A 37 -1.37 14.34 -7.92
C LEU A 37 -1.72 15.66 -7.28
N ASN A 38 -0.94 16.69 -7.60
CA ASN A 38 -1.20 18.02 -7.06
C ASN A 38 -2.43 18.64 -7.72
N ASP A 39 -3.15 19.42 -6.95
CA ASP A 39 -4.20 20.30 -7.45
C ASP A 39 -4.19 21.57 -6.60
N ASP A 40 -4.89 22.60 -7.08
CA ASP A 40 -4.83 23.92 -6.45
C ASP A 40 -5.89 24.13 -5.39
N TYR A 41 -6.77 23.15 -5.16
CA TYR A 41 -7.94 23.35 -4.31
C TYR A 41 -7.94 22.51 -3.05
N THR A 42 -7.27 21.36 -3.04
CA THR A 42 -7.23 20.50 -1.87
C THR A 42 -6.31 21.12 -0.81
N PRO A 43 -6.79 21.33 0.42
CA PRO A 43 -5.96 21.96 1.45
C PRO A 43 -4.77 21.06 1.83
N MET A 44 -3.65 21.70 2.13
CA MET A 44 -2.44 20.97 2.52
C MET A 44 -2.67 20.12 3.77
N GLU A 45 -3.45 20.65 4.71
CA GLU A 45 -3.77 19.92 5.94
C GLU A 45 -4.51 18.62 5.67
N PHE A 46 -5.40 18.66 4.68
CA PHE A 46 -6.15 17.47 4.29
C PHE A 46 -5.20 16.42 3.71
N VAL A 47 -4.26 16.84 2.88
CA VAL A 47 -3.28 15.92 2.28
C VAL A 47 -2.44 15.27 3.38
N ILE A 48 -1.97 16.05 4.34
CA ILE A 48 -1.19 15.51 5.46
C ILE A 48 -2.02 14.51 6.24
N GLN A 49 -3.27 14.84 6.54
CA GLN A 49 -4.15 13.97 7.28
C GLN A 49 -4.39 12.63 6.57
N VAL A 50 -4.58 12.68 5.26
CA VAL A 50 -4.76 11.48 4.46
C VAL A 50 -3.51 10.60 4.52
N LEU A 51 -2.33 11.21 4.38
CA LEU A 51 -1.08 10.46 4.42
C LEU A 51 -0.86 9.80 5.76
N GLU A 52 -1.24 10.49 6.85
CA GLU A 52 -1.15 9.91 8.18
C GLU A 52 -2.15 8.79 8.38
N SER A 53 -3.39 8.99 7.94
CA SER A 53 -4.50 8.08 8.25
C SER A 53 -4.49 6.84 7.38
N PHE A 54 -4.25 7.00 6.07
CA PHE A 54 -4.38 5.89 5.13
C PHE A 54 -3.04 5.29 4.71
N TYR A 55 -1.96 6.06 4.81
CA TYR A 55 -0.65 5.60 4.35
C TYR A 55 0.32 5.42 5.51
N ASN A 56 -0.17 5.56 6.72
CA ASN A 56 0.59 5.28 7.95
C ASN A 56 1.90 6.05 8.03
N LYS A 57 1.88 7.30 7.59
CA LYS A 57 3.07 8.14 7.65
C LYS A 57 3.10 8.94 8.93
N ALA A 58 4.29 9.13 9.49
CA ALA A 58 4.46 10.05 10.60
C ALA A 58 4.21 11.47 10.08
N HIS A 59 3.88 12.38 11.00
CA HIS A 59 3.52 13.74 10.62
C HIS A 59 4.61 14.42 9.79
N GLU A 60 5.87 14.25 10.19
CA GLU A 60 6.98 14.90 9.47
C GLU A 60 7.12 14.34 8.06
N GLU A 61 7.02 13.03 7.92
CA GLU A 61 7.11 12.40 6.61
C GLU A 61 5.92 12.78 5.74
N ALA A 62 4.73 12.80 6.32
CA ALA A 62 3.52 13.22 5.60
C ALA A 62 3.67 14.65 5.09
N THR A 63 4.22 15.53 5.92
CA THR A 63 4.45 16.92 5.52
C THR A 63 5.44 17.00 4.36
N GLN A 64 6.51 16.22 4.40
CA GLN A 64 7.48 16.21 3.33
C GLN A 64 6.90 15.70 2.03
N ILE A 65 6.09 14.65 2.10
CA ILE A 65 5.42 14.13 0.90
C ILE A 65 4.48 15.18 0.33
N MET A 66 3.70 15.84 1.19
CA MET A 66 2.78 16.89 0.76
C MET A 66 3.53 18.01 0.04
N LEU A 67 4.64 18.45 0.59
CA LEU A 67 5.44 19.51 -0.03
C LEU A 67 6.02 19.04 -1.36
N HIS A 68 6.45 17.79 -1.43
CA HIS A 68 6.98 17.22 -2.67
C HIS A 68 5.91 17.22 -3.77
N VAL A 69 4.70 16.78 -3.41
CA VAL A 69 3.59 16.79 -4.36
C VAL A 69 3.30 18.18 -4.84
N HIS A 70 3.31 19.16 -3.90
CA HIS A 70 3.04 20.56 -4.25
C HIS A 70 4.09 21.11 -5.20
N GLN A 71 5.36 20.80 -4.95
CA GLN A 71 6.46 21.36 -5.72
C GLN A 71 6.69 20.65 -7.05
N LYS A 72 6.53 19.33 -7.06
CA LYS A 72 6.85 18.53 -8.24
C LYS A 72 5.63 18.09 -9.04
N GLY A 73 4.44 18.28 -8.50
CA GLY A 73 3.21 17.93 -9.18
C GLY A 73 2.73 16.51 -8.91
N VAL A 74 3.59 15.64 -8.39
CA VAL A 74 3.25 14.25 -8.10
C VAL A 74 4.19 13.75 -7.01
N GLY A 75 3.70 12.85 -6.17
CA GLY A 75 4.53 12.24 -5.14
C GLY A 75 4.02 10.85 -4.79
N THR A 76 4.91 10.03 -4.26
CA THR A 76 4.59 8.66 -3.87
C THR A 76 4.09 8.63 -2.44
N CYS A 77 2.89 8.07 -2.25
CA CYS A 77 2.31 7.90 -0.92
C CYS A 77 2.80 6.63 -0.26
N GLY A 78 3.05 5.58 -1.03
CA GLY A 78 3.53 4.31 -0.52
C GLY A 78 3.59 3.29 -1.64
N VAL A 79 4.11 2.10 -1.29
CA VAL A 79 4.28 1.00 -2.24
C VAL A 79 3.62 -0.24 -1.65
N TYR A 80 2.74 -0.88 -2.42
CA TYR A 80 1.90 -1.96 -1.93
C TYR A 80 1.66 -2.99 -3.02
N THR A 81 1.10 -4.15 -2.66
CA THR A 81 0.55 -5.04 -3.67
C THR A 81 -0.63 -4.34 -4.34
N TYR A 82 -1.04 -4.84 -5.50
CA TYR A 82 -2.07 -4.15 -6.28
C TYR A 82 -3.36 -3.94 -5.51
N GLU A 83 -3.84 -4.99 -4.85
CA GLU A 83 -5.11 -4.91 -4.14
C GLU A 83 -5.10 -3.91 -3.01
N ILE A 84 -3.99 -3.87 -2.29
CA ILE A 84 -3.86 -2.90 -1.20
C ILE A 84 -3.74 -1.49 -1.76
N ALA A 85 -2.96 -1.32 -2.82
CA ALA A 85 -2.82 -0.02 -3.47
C ALA A 85 -4.18 0.51 -3.93
N GLU A 86 -4.96 -0.36 -4.57
CA GLU A 86 -6.29 0.01 -5.06
C GLU A 86 -7.21 0.43 -3.92
N THR A 87 -7.20 -0.33 -2.82
CA THR A 87 -8.00 0.02 -1.66
C THR A 87 -7.62 1.39 -1.11
N LYS A 88 -6.32 1.66 -1.02
CA LYS A 88 -5.87 2.95 -0.48
C LYS A 88 -6.23 4.11 -1.39
N VAL A 89 -6.12 3.92 -2.69
CA VAL A 89 -6.54 4.95 -3.65
C VAL A 89 -8.03 5.23 -3.50
N ASN A 90 -8.84 4.17 -3.41
CA ASN A 90 -10.28 4.33 -3.28
C ASN A 90 -10.65 5.03 -1.97
N GLN A 91 -10.01 4.65 -0.86
CA GLN A 91 -10.25 5.32 0.43
C GLN A 91 -9.90 6.79 0.35
N THR A 92 -8.78 7.12 -0.27
CA THR A 92 -8.32 8.49 -0.38
C THR A 92 -9.30 9.34 -1.19
N MET A 93 -9.67 8.83 -2.37
CA MET A 93 -10.54 9.59 -3.25
C MET A 93 -11.96 9.69 -2.72
N ASP A 94 -12.44 8.65 -2.05
CA ASP A 94 -13.77 8.70 -1.43
C ASP A 94 -13.84 9.76 -0.34
N LEU A 95 -12.81 9.81 0.52
CA LEU A 95 -12.79 10.82 1.57
C LEU A 95 -12.66 12.22 0.99
N ALA A 96 -11.81 12.38 -0.03
CA ALA A 96 -11.66 13.67 -0.69
C ALA A 96 -12.98 14.14 -1.27
N GLN A 97 -13.71 13.22 -1.91
CA GLN A 97 -14.99 13.53 -2.51
C GLN A 97 -16.02 13.94 -1.46
N GLN A 98 -16.02 13.26 -0.31
CA GLN A 98 -16.91 13.63 0.79
C GLN A 98 -16.69 15.05 1.28
N HIS A 99 -15.45 15.52 1.19
CA HIS A 99 -15.07 16.87 1.60
C HIS A 99 -15.02 17.84 0.43
N GLN A 100 -15.46 17.40 -0.75
CA GLN A 100 -15.50 18.21 -1.96
C GLN A 100 -14.13 18.71 -2.39
N HIS A 101 -13.12 17.88 -2.18
CA HIS A 101 -11.76 18.15 -2.65
C HIS A 101 -11.49 17.37 -3.92
N PRO A 102 -10.88 17.98 -4.94
CA PRO A 102 -10.60 17.27 -6.21
C PRO A 102 -9.34 16.43 -6.20
N LEU A 103 -8.87 16.05 -5.04
CA LEU A 103 -7.64 15.26 -4.91
C LEU A 103 -7.74 13.95 -5.69
N GLN A 104 -6.70 13.66 -6.47
CA GLN A 104 -6.61 12.47 -7.28
C GLN A 104 -5.38 11.66 -6.93
N CYS A 105 -5.53 10.34 -6.95
CA CYS A 105 -4.43 9.41 -6.79
C CYS A 105 -4.48 8.41 -7.94
N THR A 106 -3.34 7.84 -8.27
CA THR A 106 -3.24 6.82 -9.29
C THR A 106 -2.25 5.75 -8.84
N ILE A 107 -2.19 4.66 -9.58
CA ILE A 107 -1.35 3.51 -9.25
C ILE A 107 -0.39 3.30 -10.41
N GLU A 108 0.87 3.04 -10.08
CA GLU A 108 1.88 2.78 -11.10
C GLU A 108 2.70 1.57 -10.66
N LYS A 109 2.90 0.62 -11.57
CA LYS A 109 3.71 -0.54 -11.26
C LYS A 109 5.16 -0.13 -11.03
N VAL A 110 5.76 -0.71 -10.00
CA VAL A 110 7.16 -0.44 -9.67
C VAL A 110 8.10 -1.10 -10.67
#